data_5e569eeb3f53b5930b127f77b03238d4
#
_entry.id   5e569eeb3f53b5930b127f77b03238d4
#
_cell.length_a   1.000
_cell.length_b   1.000
_cell.length_c   1.000
_cell.angle_alpha   90.00
_cell.angle_beta   90.00
_cell.angle_gamma   90.00
#
_symmetry.space_group_name_H-M   'P 1'
#
loop_
_entity.id
_entity.type
_entity.pdbx_description
1 polymer ?
#
loop_
_entity_poly.entity_id
_entity_poly.type
_entity_poly.pdbx_seq_one_letter_code
_entity_poly.pdbx_strand_id
1 'polypeptide(L)'
;MVEIVNNNSQKLSFVVHKHFASHLHFDLRLELDGVLKSWALPKGPTINPQQKKLAVMVEDHPLEYINFEGIIPDGNYGAGQVYIWDNGFYSALNATTFEDNINILREGLNNGHLTILMEGNLLKGEFALVRLKKASPNDWLLIKKNDEFASDIDITKIKAPHEP
;
A
#
# COMPACT_ATOMS: atom_id res chain seq x y z
N MET A 1 10.67 -27.77 3.00
CA MET A 1 11.38 -27.48 2.99
C MET A 1 12.06 -26.56 2.19
N VAL A 2 12.25 -26.73 1.22
CA VAL A 2 12.88 -25.92 0.29
C VAL A 2 12.32 -24.58 0.11
N GLU A 3 11.05 -24.49 0.27
CA GLU A 3 10.36 -23.24 0.04
C GLU A 3 10.81 -22.14 0.94
N ILE A 4 11.28 -22.49 2.10
CA ILE A 4 11.72 -21.50 3.06
C ILE A 4 12.84 -20.64 2.51
N VAL A 5 13.74 -21.29 1.79
CA VAL A 5 14.89 -20.59 1.24
C VAL A 5 14.50 -19.57 0.21
N ASN A 6 13.43 -19.83 -0.52
CA ASN A 6 13.04 -18.99 -1.62
C ASN A 6 12.07 -17.88 -1.25
N ASN A 7 11.56 -17.92 -0.03
CA ASN A 7 10.51 -16.98 0.35
C ASN A 7 10.87 -15.52 0.18
N ASN A 8 12.07 -15.13 0.57
CA ASN A 8 12.45 -13.73 0.48
C ASN A 8 12.55 -13.25 -0.96
N SER A 9 13.11 -14.06 -1.84
CA SER A 9 13.26 -13.69 -3.22
C SER A 9 11.93 -13.69 -3.96
N GLN A 10 10.90 -14.30 -3.39
CA GLN A 10 9.60 -14.43 -4.01
C GLN A 10 8.56 -13.51 -3.38
N LYS A 11 8.95 -12.71 -2.40
CA LYS A 11 8.02 -11.79 -1.77
C LYS A 11 7.80 -10.59 -2.67
N LEU A 12 6.60 -10.05 -2.61
CA LEU A 12 6.27 -8.81 -3.30
C LEU A 12 6.52 -7.64 -2.36
N SER A 13 6.91 -6.53 -2.95
CA SER A 13 7.28 -5.34 -2.17
C SER A 13 6.14 -4.34 -2.16
N PHE A 14 6.16 -3.47 -1.17
CA PHE A 14 5.26 -2.32 -1.15
C PHE A 14 6.01 -1.09 -0.66
N VAL A 15 5.43 0.06 -0.96
CA VAL A 15 5.91 1.34 -0.44
C VAL A 15 4.71 2.22 -0.15
N VAL A 16 4.83 3.05 0.87
CA VAL A 16 3.91 4.16 1.10
C VAL A 16 4.72 5.43 0.96
N HIS A 17 4.35 6.24 -0.01
CA HIS A 17 4.95 7.54 -0.22
C HIS A 17 4.16 8.61 0.52
N LYS A 18 4.85 9.47 1.26
CA LYS A 18 4.26 10.65 1.87
C LYS A 18 4.50 11.79 0.90
N HIS A 19 3.43 12.38 0.40
CA HIS A 19 3.50 13.28 -0.73
C HIS A 19 2.97 14.66 -0.34
N PHE A 20 3.89 15.63 -0.32
CA PHE A 20 3.54 17.03 -0.04
C PHE A 20 3.21 17.71 -1.37
N ALA A 21 2.02 17.41 -1.88
CA ALA A 21 1.49 18.04 -3.08
C ALA A 21 0.74 19.31 -2.67
N SER A 22 -0.24 19.76 -3.48
CA SER A 22 -1.07 20.87 -3.05
C SER A 22 -1.74 20.57 -1.72
N HIS A 23 -2.08 19.30 -1.50
CA HIS A 23 -2.54 18.79 -0.21
C HIS A 23 -1.67 17.60 0.16
N LEU A 24 -1.28 17.52 1.43
CA LEU A 24 -0.55 16.37 1.90
C LEU A 24 -1.43 15.13 1.78
N HIS A 25 -0.90 14.08 1.15
CA HIS A 25 -1.55 12.78 1.11
C HIS A 25 -0.52 11.68 1.12
N PHE A 26 -0.97 10.45 1.23
CA PHE A 26 -0.10 9.29 1.19
C PHE A 26 -0.51 8.41 0.01
N ASP A 27 0.46 7.77 -0.61
CA ASP A 27 0.21 6.86 -1.73
C ASP A 27 0.68 5.47 -1.35
N LEU A 28 -0.25 4.52 -1.37
CA LEU A 28 0.08 3.11 -1.17
C LEU A 28 0.32 2.46 -2.52
N ARG A 29 1.46 1.77 -2.64
CA ARG A 29 1.83 1.12 -3.90
C ARG A 29 2.22 -0.31 -3.62
N LEU A 30 1.57 -1.24 -4.32
CA LEU A 30 1.78 -2.68 -4.16
C LEU A 30 2.34 -3.24 -5.45
N GLU A 31 3.49 -3.90 -5.35
CA GLU A 31 4.09 -4.57 -6.51
C GLU A 31 3.23 -5.74 -6.94
N LEU A 32 2.86 -5.79 -8.22
CA LEU A 32 2.18 -6.93 -8.79
C LEU A 32 2.33 -6.87 -10.31
N ASP A 33 2.69 -8.01 -10.91
CA ASP A 33 2.80 -8.13 -12.38
C ASP A 33 3.76 -7.10 -12.99
N GLY A 34 4.85 -6.80 -12.29
CA GLY A 34 5.91 -5.95 -12.82
C GLY A 34 5.65 -4.45 -12.72
N VAL A 35 4.58 -4.05 -12.05
CA VAL A 35 4.25 -2.64 -11.85
C VAL A 35 3.85 -2.40 -10.41
N LEU A 36 3.58 -1.14 -10.06
CA LEU A 36 3.08 -0.77 -8.74
C LEU A 36 1.60 -0.39 -8.86
N LYS A 37 0.73 -1.26 -8.35
CA LYS A 37 -0.69 -0.93 -8.21
C LYS A 37 -0.80 0.14 -7.13
N SER A 38 -1.50 1.23 -7.42
CA SER A 38 -1.39 2.43 -6.60
C SER A 38 -2.74 3.00 -6.17
N TRP A 39 -2.77 3.48 -4.93
CA TRP A 39 -3.94 4.15 -4.35
C TRP A 39 -3.48 5.40 -3.62
N ALA A 40 -4.19 6.50 -3.86
CA ALA A 40 -3.96 7.73 -3.10
C ALA A 40 -4.86 7.72 -1.87
N LEU A 41 -4.29 7.98 -0.70
CA LEU A 41 -5.02 8.05 0.55
C LEU A 41 -5.03 9.49 1.03
N PRO A 42 -6.11 10.23 0.81
CA PRO A 42 -6.14 11.65 1.17
C PRO A 42 -5.91 11.92 2.65
N LYS A 43 -6.34 11.02 3.51
CA LYS A 43 -6.17 11.16 4.96
C LYS A 43 -5.09 10.25 5.51
N GLY A 44 -4.40 9.52 4.64
CA GLY A 44 -3.34 8.58 5.05
C GLY A 44 -3.88 7.25 5.56
N PRO A 45 -2.95 6.31 5.78
CA PRO A 45 -3.33 5.00 6.31
C PRO A 45 -3.55 5.05 7.81
N THR A 46 -4.15 3.99 8.35
CA THR A 46 -4.38 3.86 9.78
C THR A 46 -4.12 2.43 10.21
N ILE A 47 -3.76 2.25 11.47
CA ILE A 47 -3.70 0.92 12.10
C ILE A 47 -4.81 0.77 13.14
N ASN A 48 -5.80 1.66 13.10
CA ASN A 48 -6.96 1.60 13.98
C ASN A 48 -8.10 0.88 13.25
N PRO A 49 -8.51 -0.32 13.71
CA PRO A 49 -9.58 -1.07 13.02
C PRO A 49 -10.93 -0.34 12.98
N GLN A 50 -11.12 0.66 13.82
CA GLN A 50 -12.35 1.43 13.84
C GLN A 50 -12.44 2.48 12.75
N GLN A 51 -11.32 2.74 12.03
CA GLN A 51 -11.26 3.77 11.00
C GLN A 51 -11.05 3.15 9.64
N LYS A 52 -11.97 3.42 8.72
CA LYS A 52 -11.82 2.98 7.33
C LYS A 52 -11.35 4.17 6.52
N LYS A 53 -10.26 4.01 5.80
CA LYS A 53 -9.65 5.14 5.09
C LYS A 53 -9.90 5.04 3.59
N LEU A 54 -10.36 6.13 3.01
CA LEU A 54 -10.55 6.22 1.56
C LEU A 54 -9.22 6.01 0.87
N ALA A 55 -9.22 5.16 -0.13
CA ALA A 55 -8.06 4.86 -0.97
C ALA A 55 -8.54 4.92 -2.42
N VAL A 56 -8.10 5.95 -3.14
CA VAL A 56 -8.53 6.17 -4.52
C VAL A 56 -7.52 5.53 -5.45
N MET A 57 -7.96 4.53 -6.21
CA MET A 57 -7.08 3.85 -7.14
C MET A 57 -6.69 4.78 -8.27
N VAL A 58 -5.41 4.86 -8.55
CA VAL A 58 -4.85 5.66 -9.62
C VAL A 58 -4.09 4.73 -10.57
N GLU A 59 -3.54 5.29 -11.65
CA GLU A 59 -2.86 4.45 -12.63
C GLU A 59 -1.62 3.79 -12.06
N ASP A 60 -1.23 2.67 -12.66
CA ASP A 60 -0.05 1.95 -12.24
C ASP A 60 1.20 2.80 -12.43
N HIS A 61 2.16 2.61 -11.53
CA HIS A 61 3.46 3.27 -11.63
C HIS A 61 4.53 2.24 -11.99
N PRO A 62 5.63 2.69 -12.62
CA PRO A 62 6.76 1.79 -12.89
C PRO A 62 7.32 1.22 -11.61
N LEU A 63 7.79 -0.02 -11.66
CA LEU A 63 8.32 -0.70 -10.48
C LEU A 63 9.48 0.07 -9.84
N GLU A 64 10.31 0.73 -10.65
CA GLU A 64 11.44 1.49 -10.15
C GLU A 64 11.02 2.62 -9.21
N TYR A 65 9.78 3.08 -9.32
CA TYR A 65 9.30 4.17 -8.49
C TYR A 65 9.23 3.79 -7.01
N ILE A 66 9.37 2.51 -6.71
CA ILE A 66 9.30 2.03 -5.33
C ILE A 66 10.41 2.63 -4.46
N ASN A 67 11.52 3.02 -5.06
CA ASN A 67 12.63 3.62 -4.34
C ASN A 67 12.70 5.14 -4.49
N PHE A 68 11.70 5.74 -5.09
CA PHE A 68 11.76 7.17 -5.39
C PHE A 68 11.58 8.03 -4.15
N GLU A 69 12.48 9.01 -4.02
CA GLU A 69 12.32 10.14 -3.10
C GLU A 69 12.82 11.36 -3.84
N GLY A 70 12.11 12.48 -3.68
CA GLY A 70 12.58 13.69 -4.33
C GLY A 70 11.44 14.65 -4.61
N ILE A 71 11.73 15.64 -5.44
CA ILE A 71 10.79 16.69 -5.78
C ILE A 71 10.28 16.46 -7.20
N ILE A 72 8.96 16.42 -7.34
CA ILE A 72 8.33 16.43 -8.66
C ILE A 72 8.08 17.91 -8.98
N PRO A 73 8.66 18.44 -10.09
CA PRO A 73 8.62 19.88 -10.37
C PRO A 73 7.22 20.42 -10.54
N ASP A 74 7.05 21.70 -10.21
CA ASP A 74 5.80 22.41 -10.41
C ASP A 74 5.38 22.34 -11.87
N GLY A 75 4.07 22.28 -12.08
CA GLY A 75 3.52 22.19 -13.43
C GLY A 75 3.37 20.77 -13.93
N ASN A 76 3.94 19.79 -13.24
CA ASN A 76 3.78 18.39 -13.59
C ASN A 76 2.70 17.77 -12.71
N TYR A 77 2.08 16.71 -13.23
CA TYR A 77 1.13 15.93 -12.44
C TYR A 77 1.84 15.38 -11.22
N GLY A 78 1.23 15.56 -10.05
CA GLY A 78 1.81 15.08 -8.81
C GLY A 78 2.95 15.91 -8.27
N ALA A 79 3.05 17.19 -8.68
CA ALA A 79 4.13 18.07 -8.23
C ALA A 79 4.20 18.12 -6.70
N GLY A 80 5.45 18.23 -6.18
CA GLY A 80 5.71 18.36 -4.76
C GLY A 80 6.76 17.39 -4.28
N GLN A 81 7.07 17.47 -2.99
CA GLN A 81 8.09 16.64 -2.35
C GLN A 81 7.51 15.27 -2.00
N VAL A 82 8.25 14.22 -2.31
CA VAL A 82 7.85 12.84 -2.03
C VAL A 82 8.90 12.20 -1.15
N TYR A 83 8.46 11.59 -0.05
CA TYR A 83 9.33 10.80 0.85
C TYR A 83 8.81 9.38 0.95
N ILE A 84 9.72 8.42 1.14
CA ILE A 84 9.33 7.07 1.51
C ILE A 84 8.99 7.10 2.99
N TRP A 85 7.72 6.81 3.31
CA TRP A 85 7.23 6.85 4.68
C TRP A 85 7.25 5.45 5.32
N ASP A 86 6.90 4.42 4.54
CA ASP A 86 6.98 3.04 4.97
C ASP A 86 7.25 2.17 3.76
N ASN A 87 7.88 1.03 3.98
CA ASN A 87 8.11 0.05 2.92
C ASN A 87 8.38 -1.31 3.53
N GLY A 88 8.36 -2.33 2.69
CA GLY A 88 8.58 -3.70 3.12
C GLY A 88 8.00 -4.67 2.12
N PHE A 89 7.53 -5.79 2.65
CA PHE A 89 6.94 -6.86 1.85
C PHE A 89 5.46 -7.01 2.17
N TYR A 90 4.75 -7.66 1.27
CA TYR A 90 3.35 -8.00 1.51
C TYR A 90 2.99 -9.29 0.78
N SER A 91 1.92 -9.92 1.19
CA SER A 91 1.40 -11.11 0.54
C SER A 91 -0.11 -11.19 0.73
N ALA A 92 -0.77 -11.99 -0.10
CA ALA A 92 -2.18 -12.28 0.11
C ALA A 92 -2.32 -13.13 1.38
N LEU A 93 -3.42 -12.91 2.11
CA LEU A 93 -3.72 -13.71 3.27
C LEU A 93 -3.92 -15.17 2.82
N ASN A 94 -3.32 -16.10 3.55
CA ASN A 94 -3.46 -17.54 3.33
C ASN A 94 -2.85 -18.06 2.03
N ALA A 95 -1.98 -17.28 1.39
CA ALA A 95 -1.27 -17.78 0.22
C ALA A 95 -0.27 -18.84 0.65
N THR A 96 -0.19 -19.93 -0.12
CA THR A 96 0.68 -21.06 0.21
C THR A 96 1.93 -21.12 -0.64
N THR A 97 1.87 -20.61 -1.87
CA THR A 97 3.02 -20.56 -2.77
C THR A 97 3.07 -19.17 -3.39
N PHE A 98 4.20 -18.88 -4.05
CA PHE A 98 4.32 -17.60 -4.74
C PHE A 98 3.28 -17.49 -5.86
N GLU A 99 3.09 -18.55 -6.61
CA GLU A 99 2.10 -18.55 -7.70
C GLU A 99 0.69 -18.37 -7.16
N ASP A 100 0.36 -19.06 -6.07
CA ASP A 100 -0.93 -18.91 -5.42
C ASP A 100 -1.14 -17.48 -4.95
N ASN A 101 -0.09 -16.88 -4.37
CA ASN A 101 -0.11 -15.51 -3.93
C ASN A 101 -0.48 -14.55 -5.07
N ILE A 102 0.19 -14.69 -6.20
CA ILE A 102 -0.07 -13.85 -7.37
C ILE A 102 -1.52 -14.02 -7.84
N ASN A 103 -2.00 -15.25 -7.90
CA ASN A 103 -3.35 -15.51 -8.38
C ASN A 103 -4.42 -14.96 -7.46
N ILE A 104 -4.24 -15.09 -6.14
CA ILE A 104 -5.18 -14.53 -5.18
C ILE A 104 -5.23 -13.01 -5.29
N LEU A 105 -4.07 -12.37 -5.45
CA LEU A 105 -4.00 -10.91 -5.57
C LEU A 105 -4.67 -10.44 -6.85
N ARG A 106 -4.42 -11.11 -7.97
CA ARG A 106 -5.06 -10.75 -9.24
C ARG A 106 -6.57 -10.85 -9.15
N GLU A 107 -7.05 -11.95 -8.59
CA GLU A 107 -8.49 -12.15 -8.42
C GLU A 107 -9.09 -11.09 -7.51
N GLY A 108 -8.41 -10.78 -6.41
CA GLY A 108 -8.88 -9.77 -5.47
C GLY A 108 -9.01 -8.40 -6.09
N LEU A 109 -8.01 -8.01 -6.88
CA LEU A 109 -8.08 -6.72 -7.59
C LEU A 109 -9.27 -6.69 -8.55
N ASN A 110 -9.47 -7.78 -9.26
CA ASN A 110 -10.56 -7.88 -10.24
C ASN A 110 -11.91 -7.84 -9.54
N ASN A 111 -12.03 -8.53 -8.43
CA ASN A 111 -13.29 -8.64 -7.69
C ASN A 111 -13.55 -7.48 -6.74
N GLY A 112 -12.53 -6.65 -6.47
CA GLY A 112 -12.70 -5.50 -5.60
C GLY A 112 -12.54 -5.82 -4.12
N HIS A 113 -11.79 -6.87 -3.78
CA HIS A 113 -11.58 -7.22 -2.39
C HIS A 113 -10.24 -7.94 -2.23
N LEU A 114 -9.30 -7.29 -1.59
CA LEU A 114 -8.01 -7.86 -1.26
C LEU A 114 -7.88 -7.97 0.25
N THR A 115 -7.41 -9.11 0.74
CA THR A 115 -6.97 -9.24 2.13
C THR A 115 -5.49 -9.58 2.08
N ILE A 116 -4.67 -8.76 2.73
CA ILE A 116 -3.22 -8.87 2.63
C ILE A 116 -2.57 -8.80 3.99
N LEU A 117 -1.38 -9.39 4.07
CA LEU A 117 -0.51 -9.26 5.22
C LEU A 117 0.62 -8.31 4.84
N MET A 118 0.81 -7.27 5.64
CA MET A 118 1.85 -6.28 5.42
C MET A 118 3.00 -6.53 6.39
N GLU A 119 4.23 -6.35 5.90
CA GLU A 119 5.44 -6.49 6.69
C GLU A 119 6.29 -5.24 6.52
N GLY A 120 5.73 -4.11 6.92
CA GLY A 120 6.44 -2.85 6.88
C GLY A 120 6.99 -2.49 8.25
N ASN A 121 7.44 -1.25 8.40
CA ASN A 121 7.87 -0.73 9.69
C ASN A 121 6.69 -0.18 10.48
N LEU A 122 5.75 0.44 9.80
CA LEU A 122 4.56 1.02 10.41
C LEU A 122 3.32 0.20 10.09
N LEU A 123 3.17 -0.22 8.84
CA LEU A 123 2.03 -1.05 8.45
C LEU A 123 2.41 -2.51 8.60
N LYS A 124 1.84 -3.16 9.61
CA LYS A 124 2.10 -4.56 9.92
C LYS A 124 0.80 -5.29 10.12
N GLY A 125 0.78 -6.55 9.72
CA GLY A 125 -0.37 -7.41 9.95
C GLY A 125 -1.38 -7.36 8.85
N GLU A 126 -2.61 -7.66 9.19
CA GLU A 126 -3.67 -7.90 8.21
C GLU A 126 -4.43 -6.61 7.88
N PHE A 127 -4.59 -6.36 6.58
CA PHE A 127 -5.36 -5.24 6.04
C PHE A 127 -6.29 -5.75 4.96
N ALA A 128 -7.38 -5.03 4.74
CA ALA A 128 -8.26 -5.27 3.60
C ALA A 128 -8.34 -4.00 2.76
N LEU A 129 -8.41 -4.20 1.44
CA LEU A 129 -8.71 -3.15 0.46
C LEU A 129 -10.00 -3.56 -0.22
N VAL A 130 -11.04 -2.74 -0.09
CA VAL A 130 -12.38 -3.09 -0.56
C VAL A 130 -12.91 -1.97 -1.45
N ARG A 131 -13.24 -2.32 -2.69
CA ARG A 131 -13.85 -1.36 -3.62
C ARG A 131 -15.27 -1.05 -3.18
N LEU A 132 -15.62 0.23 -3.14
CA LEU A 132 -16.88 0.66 -2.56
C LEU A 132 -18.09 0.36 -3.43
N LYS A 133 -18.11 0.92 -4.64
CA LYS A 133 -19.29 0.87 -5.48
C LYS A 133 -18.93 0.78 -6.94
N LYS A 134 -19.83 0.22 -7.72
CA LYS A 134 -19.64 0.22 -9.16
C LYS A 134 -19.67 1.60 -9.78
N ALA A 135 -20.43 2.52 -9.19
CA ALA A 135 -20.54 3.89 -9.72
C ALA A 135 -19.25 4.67 -9.57
N SER A 136 -18.39 4.29 -8.62
CA SER A 136 -17.09 4.92 -8.41
C SER A 136 -16.05 3.82 -8.33
N PRO A 137 -15.67 3.23 -9.47
CA PRO A 137 -14.83 2.03 -9.46
C PRO A 137 -13.43 2.24 -8.92
N ASN A 138 -12.98 3.49 -8.81
CA ASN A 138 -11.65 3.75 -8.26
C ASN A 138 -11.67 4.00 -6.77
N ASP A 139 -12.84 4.06 -6.15
CA ASP A 139 -12.94 4.35 -4.71
C ASP A 139 -12.92 3.06 -3.92
N TRP A 140 -11.88 2.93 -3.10
CA TRP A 140 -11.67 1.77 -2.22
C TRP A 140 -11.56 2.24 -0.78
N LEU A 141 -11.68 1.32 0.15
CA LEU A 141 -11.38 1.55 1.56
C LEU A 141 -10.20 0.69 1.96
N LEU A 142 -9.28 1.28 2.71
CA LEU A 142 -8.21 0.54 3.37
C LEU A 142 -8.60 0.36 4.82
N ILE A 143 -8.62 -0.89 5.28
CA ILE A 143 -9.13 -1.25 6.60
C ILE A 143 -8.11 -2.11 7.32
N LYS A 144 -7.70 -1.68 8.52
CA LYS A 144 -6.85 -2.50 9.39
C LYS A 144 -7.69 -3.53 10.08
N LYS A 145 -7.28 -4.78 10.06
CA LYS A 145 -7.95 -5.83 10.82
C LYS A 145 -7.49 -5.79 12.27
N ASN A 146 -8.33 -6.30 13.16
CA ASN A 146 -8.03 -6.31 14.59
C ASN A 146 -7.10 -7.48 14.91
N ASP A 147 -5.82 -7.20 15.01
CA ASP A 147 -4.80 -8.18 15.35
C ASP A 147 -3.79 -7.54 16.32
N GLU A 148 -2.70 -8.23 16.60
CA GLU A 148 -1.72 -7.75 17.59
C GLU A 148 -1.07 -6.43 17.19
N PHE A 149 -1.15 -6.04 15.91
CA PHE A 149 -0.54 -4.79 15.42
C PHE A 149 -1.53 -3.63 15.39
N ALA A 150 -2.78 -3.87 15.77
CA ALA A 150 -3.79 -2.83 15.78
C ALA A 150 -3.56 -1.85 16.93
N SER A 151 -3.81 -0.57 16.69
CA SER A 151 -3.64 0.47 17.70
C SER A 151 -4.47 1.69 17.30
N ASP A 152 -4.82 2.51 18.27
CA ASP A 152 -5.54 3.76 17.99
C ASP A 152 -4.62 4.95 17.83
N ILE A 153 -3.31 4.73 17.78
CA ILE A 153 -2.32 5.78 17.54
C ILE A 153 -2.47 6.30 16.10
N ASP A 154 -2.42 7.61 15.95
CA ASP A 154 -2.45 8.21 14.61
C ASP A 154 -1.04 8.17 14.02
N ILE A 155 -0.79 7.17 13.19
CA ILE A 155 0.55 6.97 12.60
C ILE A 155 0.88 8.01 11.53
N THR A 156 -0.12 8.76 11.02
CA THR A 156 0.18 9.79 10.02
C THR A 156 0.98 10.93 10.63
N LYS A 157 1.05 11.03 11.96
CA LYS A 157 1.88 12.02 12.64
C LYS A 157 3.35 11.64 12.67
N ILE A 158 3.69 10.42 12.31
CA ILE A 158 5.07 9.96 12.28
C ILE A 158 5.72 10.48 11.01
N LYS A 159 6.89 11.08 11.13
CA LYS A 159 7.63 11.58 9.97
C LYS A 159 8.23 10.44 9.18
N ALA A 160 8.38 10.67 7.87
CA ALA A 160 9.16 9.76 7.05
C ALA A 160 10.63 9.79 7.50
N PRO A 161 11.37 8.69 7.34
CA PRO A 161 12.76 8.63 7.81
C PRO A 161 13.65 9.75 7.31
N HIS A 162 13.46 10.22 6.07
CA HIS A 162 14.30 11.28 5.50
C HIS A 162 13.62 12.64 5.49
N GLU A 163 12.49 12.77 6.14
CA GLU A 163 11.77 14.03 6.24
C GLU A 163 12.45 14.89 7.30
N PRO A 164 12.75 16.18 7.01
CA PRO A 164 13.46 17.06 7.96
C PRO A 164 12.66 17.40 9.21
#